data_3835fe5b875b87107959122c75220161
#
_entry.id   3835fe5b875b87107959122c75220161
#
_cell.length_a   1.000
_cell.length_b   1.000
_cell.length_c   1.000
_cell.angle_alpha   90.00
_cell.angle_beta   90.00
_cell.angle_gamma   90.00
#
_symmetry.space_group_name_H-M   'P 1'
#
loop_
_entity.id
_entity.type
_entity.pdbx_description
1 polymer ?
#
loop_
_entity_poly.entity_id
_entity_poly.type
_entity_poly.pdbx_seq_one_letter_code
_entity_poly.pdbx_strand_id
1 'polypeptide(L)'
;MYWFMEDLHMGEFKRLTRELSYQGKILKVYTDHVEVNGRKSNWDYIHHNGGAAVVPITKDGRILMVRQYRNSLDRYTLEIPAGAKDSSNETGAECVARELEEETGYRSEHIEWLVDINSWPAFTNEKVEIFIAKDLIPSKQKFDEEESIELEEYTLDELKQKIFTGEIMDSKTVAGILAYALKYE
;
A
#
# COMPACT_ATOMS: atom_id res chain seq x y z
N MET A 1 -11.57 -29.75 -16.32
CA MET A 1 -10.33 -30.54 -16.18
C MET A 1 -9.75 -30.21 -14.81
N TYR A 2 -10.12 -31.01 -13.79
CA TYR A 2 -9.63 -30.78 -12.40
C TYR A 2 -8.19 -31.28 -12.34
N TRP A 3 -7.25 -30.35 -12.10
CA TRP A 3 -5.90 -30.72 -11.70
C TRP A 3 -5.99 -31.27 -10.29
N PHE A 4 -5.66 -32.55 -10.11
CA PHE A 4 -5.38 -33.10 -8.79
C PHE A 4 -4.26 -32.29 -8.19
N MET A 5 -4.54 -31.55 -7.12
CA MET A 5 -3.51 -31.09 -6.20
C MET A 5 -2.98 -32.35 -5.52
N GLU A 6 -1.89 -32.91 -6.05
CA GLU A 6 -1.05 -33.80 -5.26
C GLU A 6 -0.69 -33.05 -3.99
N ASP A 7 -0.76 -33.70 -2.84
CA ASP A 7 -0.38 -33.15 -1.55
C ASP A 7 1.02 -32.56 -1.65
N LEU A 8 1.10 -31.25 -1.92
CA LEU A 8 2.33 -30.50 -1.77
C LEU A 8 2.74 -30.66 -0.32
N HIS A 9 3.77 -31.46 -0.10
CA HIS A 9 4.40 -31.64 1.20
C HIS A 9 5.02 -30.31 1.58
N MET A 10 4.21 -29.40 2.11
CA MET A 10 4.66 -28.14 2.68
C MET A 10 5.56 -28.52 3.86
N GLY A 11 6.84 -28.21 3.74
CA GLY A 11 7.79 -28.51 4.78
C GLY A 11 7.34 -27.98 6.15
N GLU A 12 7.67 -28.67 7.21
CA GLU A 12 7.36 -28.27 8.57
C GLU A 12 8.08 -26.96 8.89
N PHE A 13 7.30 -25.91 9.16
CA PHE A 13 7.82 -24.60 9.55
C PHE A 13 7.41 -24.29 10.99
N LYS A 14 8.38 -23.91 11.82
CA LYS A 14 8.17 -23.48 13.20
C LYS A 14 9.00 -22.26 13.54
N ARG A 15 8.35 -21.16 13.93
CA ARG A 15 9.05 -20.05 14.58
C ARG A 15 9.26 -20.38 16.05
N LEU A 16 10.53 -20.43 16.48
CA LEU A 16 10.95 -20.75 17.84
C LEU A 16 10.85 -19.51 18.74
N THR A 17 11.52 -18.43 18.33
CA THR A 17 11.47 -17.13 19.03
C THR A 17 11.51 -15.99 18.02
N ARG A 18 11.10 -14.79 18.46
CA ARG A 18 11.28 -13.52 17.75
C ARG A 18 11.94 -12.53 18.69
N GLU A 19 13.05 -11.94 18.27
CA GLU A 19 13.85 -11.01 19.07
C GLU A 19 13.97 -9.68 18.34
N LEU A 20 13.79 -8.56 19.07
CA LEU A 20 13.98 -7.22 18.51
C LEU A 20 15.47 -6.99 18.27
N SER A 21 15.87 -6.78 17.02
CA SER A 21 17.25 -6.54 16.59
C SER A 21 17.56 -5.07 16.41
N TYR A 22 16.59 -4.28 15.98
CA TYR A 22 16.74 -2.84 15.77
C TYR A 22 15.40 -2.12 15.92
N GLN A 23 15.44 -0.95 16.55
CA GLN A 23 14.31 -0.03 16.62
C GLN A 23 14.75 1.36 16.16
N GLY A 24 14.19 1.80 15.03
CA GLY A 24 14.34 3.16 14.50
C GLY A 24 13.17 4.06 14.86
N LYS A 25 13.10 5.22 14.18
CA LYS A 25 11.95 6.15 14.32
C LYS A 25 10.66 5.49 13.81
N ILE A 26 10.71 4.81 12.67
CA ILE A 26 9.55 4.25 11.97
C ILE A 26 9.54 2.71 12.05
N LEU A 27 10.71 2.08 11.93
CA LEU A 27 10.81 0.64 11.75
C LEU A 27 11.20 -0.08 13.03
N LYS A 28 10.61 -1.28 13.22
CA LYS A 28 11.07 -2.29 14.17
C LYS A 28 11.48 -3.52 13.37
N VAL A 29 12.76 -3.87 13.48
CA VAL A 29 13.34 -5.05 12.82
C VAL A 29 13.58 -6.12 13.85
N TYR A 30 13.18 -7.33 13.54
CA TYR A 30 13.30 -8.50 14.41
C TYR A 30 14.10 -9.59 13.70
N THR A 31 14.76 -10.43 14.50
CA THR A 31 15.28 -11.72 14.06
C THR A 31 14.33 -12.82 14.53
N ASP A 32 13.78 -13.56 13.58
CA ASP A 32 13.01 -14.78 13.84
C ASP A 32 13.95 -15.98 13.83
N HIS A 33 14.08 -16.66 14.97
CA HIS A 33 14.72 -17.97 15.04
C HIS A 33 13.71 -19.01 14.61
N VAL A 34 13.98 -19.69 13.51
CA VAL A 34 13.04 -20.64 12.88
C VAL A 34 13.65 -22.01 12.75
N GLU A 35 12.78 -23.01 12.69
CA GLU A 35 13.13 -24.36 12.29
C GLU A 35 12.32 -24.73 11.04
N VAL A 36 13.01 -25.14 9.98
CA VAL A 36 12.41 -25.53 8.71
C VAL A 36 12.95 -26.91 8.35
N ASN A 37 12.07 -27.89 8.29
CA ASN A 37 12.45 -29.29 8.01
C ASN A 37 13.57 -29.81 8.95
N GLY A 38 13.49 -29.49 10.26
CA GLY A 38 14.48 -29.88 11.26
C GLY A 38 15.77 -29.06 11.24
N ARG A 39 15.91 -28.03 10.37
CA ARG A 39 17.11 -27.17 10.29
C ARG A 39 16.79 -25.80 10.89
N LYS A 40 17.66 -25.36 11.79
CA LYS A 40 17.56 -24.01 12.39
C LYS A 40 18.14 -22.96 11.46
N SER A 41 17.46 -21.81 11.40
CA SER A 41 17.88 -20.64 10.62
C SER A 41 17.40 -19.35 11.31
N ASN A 42 17.95 -18.22 10.87
CA ASN A 42 17.52 -16.89 11.31
C ASN A 42 16.95 -16.15 10.11
N TRP A 43 15.76 -15.57 10.28
CA TRP A 43 15.09 -14.78 9.26
C TRP A 43 14.83 -13.36 9.76
N ASP A 44 14.97 -12.39 8.89
CA ASP A 44 14.63 -11.01 9.20
C ASP A 44 13.12 -10.79 9.09
N TYR A 45 12.59 -9.98 10.01
CA TYR A 45 11.19 -9.60 10.00
C TYR A 45 11.04 -8.13 10.35
N ILE A 46 10.30 -7.38 9.53
CA ILE A 46 9.90 -6.00 9.79
C ILE A 46 8.43 -5.99 10.16
N HIS A 47 8.14 -5.46 11.35
CA HIS A 47 6.76 -5.25 11.78
C HIS A 47 6.20 -3.92 11.25
N HIS A 48 5.00 -3.97 10.68
CA HIS A 48 4.24 -2.82 10.22
C HIS A 48 2.78 -2.90 10.66
N ASN A 49 2.15 -1.76 10.97
CA ASN A 49 0.73 -1.71 11.36
C ASN A 49 -0.21 -1.90 10.17
N GLY A 50 0.32 -1.90 8.95
CA GLY A 50 -0.44 -1.84 7.72
C GLY A 50 -0.66 -0.40 7.26
N GLY A 51 -1.30 -0.24 6.11
CA GLY A 51 -1.63 1.04 5.53
C GLY A 51 -2.88 0.96 4.67
N ALA A 52 -3.34 2.10 4.18
CA ALA A 52 -4.41 2.18 3.22
C ALA A 52 -4.05 3.15 2.10
N ALA A 53 -4.58 2.89 0.90
CA ALA A 53 -4.40 3.70 -0.28
C ALA A 53 -5.74 3.89 -0.99
N VAL A 54 -5.87 4.94 -1.79
CA VAL A 54 -7.12 5.24 -2.49
C VAL A 54 -6.88 5.62 -3.93
N VAL A 55 -7.79 5.19 -4.81
CA VAL A 55 -7.95 5.66 -6.18
C VAL A 55 -9.08 6.69 -6.19
N PRO A 56 -8.77 8.00 -6.08
CA PRO A 56 -9.79 9.04 -6.00
C PRO A 56 -10.23 9.43 -7.40
N ILE A 57 -11.55 9.35 -7.66
CA ILE A 57 -12.14 9.64 -8.97
C ILE A 57 -12.77 11.02 -8.94
N THR A 58 -12.30 11.91 -9.79
CA THR A 58 -12.84 13.26 -9.98
C THR A 58 -14.18 13.23 -10.73
N LYS A 59 -14.91 14.35 -10.76
CA LYS A 59 -16.23 14.44 -11.41
C LYS A 59 -16.21 14.19 -12.92
N ASP A 60 -15.09 14.46 -13.57
CA ASP A 60 -14.86 14.23 -15.00
C ASP A 60 -14.20 12.86 -15.29
N GLY A 61 -14.10 11.99 -14.26
CA GLY A 61 -13.62 10.62 -14.39
C GLY A 61 -12.09 10.50 -14.46
N ARG A 62 -11.36 11.56 -14.12
CA ARG A 62 -9.90 11.49 -13.97
C ARG A 62 -9.55 10.90 -12.60
N ILE A 63 -8.32 10.46 -12.44
CA ILE A 63 -7.79 9.94 -11.18
C ILE A 63 -6.83 10.97 -10.62
N LEU A 64 -7.07 11.34 -9.35
CA LEU A 64 -6.21 12.27 -8.61
C LEU A 64 -5.01 11.51 -8.06
N MET A 65 -3.82 12.00 -8.36
CA MET A 65 -2.55 11.41 -7.99
C MET A 65 -1.75 12.39 -7.14
N VAL A 66 -0.81 11.86 -6.37
CA VAL A 66 0.14 12.62 -5.57
C VAL A 66 1.56 12.42 -6.09
N ARG A 67 2.31 13.52 -6.23
CA ARG A 67 3.74 13.48 -6.51
C ARG A 67 4.49 13.86 -5.25
N GLN A 68 5.32 12.97 -4.74
CA GLN A 68 6.08 13.18 -3.51
C GLN A 68 7.51 12.63 -3.63
N TYR A 69 8.43 13.20 -2.84
CA TYR A 69 9.80 12.72 -2.77
C TYR A 69 9.90 11.48 -1.88
N ARG A 70 10.52 10.43 -2.41
CA ARG A 70 10.81 9.20 -1.67
C ARG A 70 12.31 9.08 -1.41
N ASN A 71 12.72 9.38 -0.19
CA ASN A 71 14.13 9.33 0.23
C ASN A 71 14.80 7.97 -0.04
N SER A 72 14.07 6.87 0.09
CA SER A 72 14.57 5.52 -0.19
C SER A 72 14.91 5.28 -1.66
N LEU A 73 14.35 6.07 -2.57
CA LEU A 73 14.57 6.00 -4.01
C LEU A 73 15.35 7.20 -4.55
N ASP A 74 15.63 8.21 -3.71
CA ASP A 74 16.29 9.48 -4.05
C ASP A 74 15.65 10.18 -5.27
N ARG A 75 14.30 10.16 -5.32
CA ARG A 75 13.53 10.78 -6.42
C ARG A 75 12.09 11.05 -6.04
N TYR A 76 11.44 11.88 -6.86
CA TYR A 76 9.99 12.02 -6.85
C TYR A 76 9.31 10.81 -7.52
N THR A 77 8.21 10.37 -6.93
CA THR A 77 7.35 9.30 -7.44
C THR A 77 5.94 9.82 -7.63
N LEU A 78 5.23 9.25 -8.59
CA LEU A 78 3.81 9.49 -8.82
C LEU A 78 3.03 8.31 -8.25
N GLU A 79 2.16 8.59 -7.28
CA GLU A 79 1.49 7.57 -6.50
C GLU A 79 -0.01 7.89 -6.32
N ILE A 80 -0.81 6.89 -5.98
CA ILE A 80 -2.14 7.13 -5.41
C ILE A 80 -1.98 7.57 -3.95
N PRO A 81 -2.84 8.46 -3.43
CA PRO A 81 -2.81 8.89 -2.02
C PRO A 81 -2.84 7.70 -1.07
N ALA A 82 -1.97 7.71 -0.06
CA ALA A 82 -1.82 6.58 0.85
C ALA A 82 -1.01 6.92 2.10
N GLY A 83 -1.36 6.29 3.21
CA GLY A 83 -0.56 6.38 4.42
C GLY A 83 -0.64 5.15 5.32
N ALA A 84 0.17 5.18 6.36
CA ALA A 84 0.20 4.13 7.37
C ALA A 84 -0.97 4.28 8.35
N LYS A 85 -1.44 3.16 8.91
CA LYS A 85 -2.36 3.18 10.03
C LYS A 85 -1.68 3.73 11.27
N ASP A 86 -2.30 4.70 11.93
CA ASP A 86 -1.78 5.31 13.17
C ASP A 86 -1.68 4.29 14.31
N SER A 87 -2.57 3.30 14.29
CA SER A 87 -2.59 2.21 15.25
C SER A 87 -3.11 0.91 14.64
N SER A 88 -2.88 -0.20 15.33
CA SER A 88 -3.43 -1.51 14.95
C SER A 88 -4.97 -1.58 15.02
N ASN A 89 -5.62 -0.61 15.66
CA ASN A 89 -7.08 -0.56 15.80
C ASN A 89 -7.74 0.31 14.71
N GLU A 90 -6.98 1.11 13.97
CA GLU A 90 -7.50 1.89 12.86
C GLU A 90 -7.87 0.96 11.71
N THR A 91 -9.09 1.07 11.22
CA THR A 91 -9.54 0.33 10.04
C THR A 91 -8.94 0.93 8.76
N GLY A 92 -8.86 0.14 7.68
CA GLY A 92 -8.41 0.66 6.38
C GLY A 92 -9.28 1.80 5.86
N ALA A 93 -10.59 1.73 6.11
CA ALA A 93 -11.54 2.77 5.69
C ALA A 93 -11.34 4.10 6.46
N GLU A 94 -11.06 4.04 7.76
CA GLU A 94 -10.73 5.24 8.57
C GLU A 94 -9.39 5.84 8.13
N CYS A 95 -8.36 5.01 7.99
CA CYS A 95 -7.04 5.43 7.51
C CYS A 95 -7.15 6.11 6.14
N VAL A 96 -7.79 5.49 5.17
CA VAL A 96 -7.89 6.05 3.81
C VAL A 96 -8.73 7.32 3.75
N ALA A 97 -9.75 7.46 4.58
CA ALA A 97 -10.56 8.70 4.64
C ALA A 97 -9.72 9.87 5.17
N ARG A 98 -8.89 9.63 6.17
CA ARG A 98 -7.95 10.59 6.74
C ARG A 98 -6.88 10.97 5.70
N GLU A 99 -6.19 10.01 5.12
CA GLU A 99 -5.12 10.23 4.13
C GLU A 99 -5.61 10.95 2.87
N LEU A 100 -6.80 10.60 2.37
CA LEU A 100 -7.42 11.31 1.25
C LEU A 100 -7.56 12.80 1.56
N GLU A 101 -8.06 13.15 2.76
CA GLU A 101 -8.26 14.54 3.14
C GLU A 101 -6.92 15.26 3.37
N GLU A 102 -6.00 14.64 4.10
CA GLU A 102 -4.70 15.22 4.47
C GLU A 102 -3.83 15.49 3.25
N GLU A 103 -3.65 14.51 2.37
CA GLU A 103 -2.79 14.63 1.21
C GLU A 103 -3.42 15.42 0.05
N THR A 104 -4.74 15.29 -0.16
CA THR A 104 -5.38 15.85 -1.37
C THR A 104 -6.26 17.06 -1.11
N GLY A 105 -6.69 17.30 0.12
CA GLY A 105 -7.71 18.32 0.43
C GLY A 105 -9.11 17.97 -0.07
N TYR A 106 -9.37 16.69 -0.34
CA TYR A 106 -10.70 16.18 -0.66
C TYR A 106 -11.12 15.14 0.35
N ARG A 107 -12.42 15.05 0.58
CA ARG A 107 -13.08 13.97 1.31
C ARG A 107 -14.11 13.29 0.45
N SER A 108 -14.53 12.09 0.83
CA SER A 108 -15.60 11.36 0.17
C SER A 108 -16.42 10.60 1.20
N GLU A 109 -17.73 10.54 0.99
CA GLU A 109 -18.65 9.65 1.73
C GLU A 109 -18.83 8.31 1.00
N HIS A 110 -18.31 8.20 -0.24
CA HIS A 110 -18.37 7.00 -1.09
C HIS A 110 -16.98 6.37 -1.22
N ILE A 111 -16.54 5.68 -0.17
CA ILE A 111 -15.29 4.93 -0.12
C ILE A 111 -15.63 3.44 -0.21
N GLU A 112 -15.13 2.77 -1.25
CA GLU A 112 -15.38 1.37 -1.54
C GLU A 112 -14.05 0.60 -1.56
N TRP A 113 -13.99 -0.53 -0.85
CA TRP A 113 -12.83 -1.42 -0.92
C TRP A 113 -12.65 -1.99 -2.33
N LEU A 114 -11.40 -2.05 -2.79
CA LEU A 114 -11.03 -2.54 -4.11
C LEU A 114 -10.21 -3.83 -4.04
N VAL A 115 -9.07 -3.80 -3.40
CA VAL A 115 -8.14 -4.93 -3.30
C VAL A 115 -7.17 -4.75 -2.13
N ASP A 116 -6.67 -5.86 -1.60
CA ASP A 116 -5.58 -5.87 -0.62
C ASP A 116 -4.30 -6.37 -1.27
N ILE A 117 -3.17 -5.80 -0.86
CA ILE A 117 -1.85 -6.30 -1.23
C ILE A 117 -0.97 -6.49 -0.01
N ASN A 118 -0.04 -7.43 -0.09
CA ASN A 118 1.12 -7.50 0.78
C ASN A 118 2.31 -6.94 0.03
N SER A 119 2.92 -5.86 0.53
CA SER A 119 3.96 -5.13 -0.19
C SER A 119 5.20 -5.98 -0.42
N TRP A 120 5.69 -6.66 0.62
CA TRP A 120 6.86 -7.52 0.52
C TRP A 120 6.82 -8.71 1.51
N PRO A 121 6.05 -9.75 1.22
CA PRO A 121 5.78 -10.85 2.16
C PRO A 121 7.02 -11.68 2.54
N ALA A 122 8.16 -11.45 1.87
CA ALA A 122 9.40 -12.15 2.19
C ALA A 122 9.95 -11.81 3.59
N PHE A 123 9.72 -10.58 4.09
CA PHE A 123 10.28 -10.14 5.38
C PHE A 123 9.41 -9.12 6.15
N THR A 124 8.25 -8.76 5.67
CA THR A 124 7.33 -7.86 6.38
C THR A 124 5.90 -8.39 6.36
N ASN A 125 5.14 -8.03 7.39
CA ASN A 125 3.70 -8.25 7.44
C ASN A 125 2.89 -7.08 6.88
N GLU A 126 3.52 -6.12 6.21
CA GLU A 126 2.81 -4.97 5.68
C GLU A 126 1.71 -5.40 4.72
N LYS A 127 0.50 -4.98 5.06
CA LYS A 127 -0.70 -5.10 4.24
C LYS A 127 -1.17 -3.69 3.90
N VAL A 128 -1.42 -3.44 2.62
CA VAL A 128 -2.05 -2.20 2.16
C VAL A 128 -3.45 -2.52 1.64
N GLU A 129 -4.45 -1.90 2.21
CA GLU A 129 -5.84 -1.99 1.79
C GLU A 129 -6.12 -0.86 0.80
N ILE A 130 -6.49 -1.20 -0.44
CA ILE A 130 -6.70 -0.22 -1.50
C ILE A 130 -8.19 -0.02 -1.72
N PHE A 131 -8.60 1.24 -1.74
CA PHE A 131 -9.98 1.68 -1.88
C PHE A 131 -10.18 2.54 -3.13
N ILE A 132 -11.42 2.79 -3.48
CA ILE A 132 -11.84 3.79 -4.47
C ILE A 132 -12.64 4.85 -3.72
N ALA A 133 -12.41 6.12 -4.02
CA ALA A 133 -13.23 7.23 -3.55
C ALA A 133 -13.89 7.93 -4.73
N LYS A 134 -15.21 8.13 -4.64
CA LYS A 134 -16.02 8.84 -5.63
C LYS A 134 -16.69 10.05 -4.98
N ASP A 135 -17.27 10.93 -5.79
CA ASP A 135 -17.99 12.10 -5.31
C ASP A 135 -17.15 12.96 -4.35
N LEU A 136 -15.92 13.29 -4.82
CA LEU A 136 -14.96 14.06 -4.05
C LEU A 136 -15.52 15.44 -3.68
N ILE A 137 -15.47 15.77 -2.40
CA ILE A 137 -15.94 17.03 -1.81
C ILE A 137 -14.70 17.82 -1.39
N PRO A 138 -14.52 19.07 -1.85
CA PRO A 138 -13.40 19.91 -1.42
C PRO A 138 -13.32 20.08 0.10
N SER A 139 -12.14 19.97 0.65
CA SER A 139 -11.81 20.16 2.06
C SER A 139 -10.46 20.89 2.17
N LYS A 140 -9.73 20.73 3.24
CA LYS A 140 -8.44 21.38 3.47
C LYS A 140 -7.34 20.33 3.54
N GLN A 141 -6.31 20.51 2.72
CA GLN A 141 -5.04 19.79 2.89
C GLN A 141 -4.42 20.11 4.25
N LYS A 142 -3.84 19.11 4.84
CA LYS A 142 -3.12 19.21 6.09
C LYS A 142 -1.92 18.27 6.08
N PHE A 143 -0.86 18.73 5.45
CA PHE A 143 0.41 17.99 5.41
C PHE A 143 1.11 17.99 6.76
N ASP A 144 1.87 16.94 7.01
CA ASP A 144 2.91 16.97 8.02
C ASP A 144 4.00 17.99 7.63
N GLU A 145 4.67 18.61 8.62
CA GLU A 145 5.66 19.67 8.39
C GLU A 145 6.82 19.23 7.48
N GLU A 146 7.07 17.93 7.37
CA GLU A 146 8.14 17.32 6.57
C GLU A 146 7.66 16.84 5.18
N GLU A 147 6.36 16.99 4.84
CA GLU A 147 5.78 16.51 3.58
C GLU A 147 5.63 17.63 2.55
N SER A 148 5.98 17.32 1.31
CA SER A 148 5.75 18.16 0.14
C SER A 148 5.10 17.32 -0.94
N ILE A 149 3.81 17.54 -1.16
CA ILE A 149 2.98 16.77 -2.09
C ILE A 149 2.41 17.73 -3.14
N GLU A 150 2.56 17.37 -4.41
CA GLU A 150 1.90 18.02 -5.55
C GLU A 150 0.79 17.14 -6.07
N LEU A 151 -0.36 17.74 -6.38
CA LEU A 151 -1.52 17.04 -6.93
C LEU A 151 -1.49 17.10 -8.46
N GLU A 152 -1.73 15.95 -9.06
CA GLU A 152 -1.83 15.80 -10.52
C GLU A 152 -3.06 14.95 -10.85
N GLU A 153 -3.68 15.20 -12.01
CA GLU A 153 -4.85 14.46 -12.46
C GLU A 153 -4.58 13.80 -13.82
N TYR A 154 -4.91 12.52 -13.93
CA TYR A 154 -4.69 11.73 -15.13
C TYR A 154 -5.94 10.93 -15.52
N THR A 155 -6.08 10.66 -16.80
CA THR A 155 -6.99 9.63 -17.29
C THR A 155 -6.45 8.25 -16.94
N LEU A 156 -7.33 7.26 -16.89
CA LEU A 156 -6.92 5.87 -16.66
C LEU A 156 -5.93 5.37 -17.72
N ASP A 157 -6.11 5.74 -18.98
CA ASP A 157 -5.22 5.34 -20.07
C ASP A 157 -3.82 5.97 -19.95
N GLU A 158 -3.72 7.24 -19.54
CA GLU A 158 -2.44 7.88 -19.25
C GLU A 158 -1.71 7.15 -18.12
N LEU A 159 -2.41 6.77 -17.06
CA LEU A 159 -1.82 6.02 -15.94
C LEU A 159 -1.38 4.61 -16.35
N LYS A 160 -2.18 3.90 -17.15
CA LYS A 160 -1.77 2.60 -17.70
C LYS A 160 -0.48 2.75 -18.54
N GLN A 161 -0.37 3.78 -19.38
CA GLN A 161 0.85 4.03 -20.14
C GLN A 161 2.05 4.30 -19.22
N LYS A 162 1.89 5.16 -18.19
CA LYS A 162 2.95 5.47 -17.22
C LYS A 162 3.43 4.23 -16.46
N ILE A 163 2.55 3.28 -16.17
CA ILE A 163 2.90 1.98 -15.57
C ILE A 163 3.75 1.17 -16.56
N PHE A 164 3.31 1.00 -17.81
CA PHE A 164 4.01 0.19 -18.80
C PHE A 164 5.34 0.79 -19.27
N THR A 165 5.50 2.11 -19.18
CA THR A 165 6.78 2.79 -19.48
C THR A 165 7.73 2.83 -18.28
N GLY A 166 7.31 2.39 -17.08
CA GLY A 166 8.12 2.38 -15.87
C GLY A 166 8.23 3.75 -15.19
N GLU A 167 7.41 4.71 -15.55
CA GLU A 167 7.31 5.99 -14.81
C GLU A 167 6.63 5.78 -13.47
N ILE A 168 5.58 4.94 -13.41
CA ILE A 168 4.94 4.49 -12.18
C ILE A 168 5.42 3.06 -11.88
N MET A 169 6.12 2.90 -10.76
CA MET A 169 6.64 1.61 -10.30
C MET A 169 6.24 1.29 -8.86
N ASP A 170 5.57 2.20 -8.16
CA ASP A 170 5.08 1.97 -6.82
C ASP A 170 4.02 0.86 -6.80
N SER A 171 4.23 -0.16 -5.98
CA SER A 171 3.44 -1.40 -6.01
C SER A 171 1.96 -1.19 -5.72
N LYS A 172 1.62 -0.36 -4.72
CA LYS A 172 0.22 -0.06 -4.38
C LYS A 172 -0.48 0.71 -5.49
N THR A 173 0.24 1.65 -6.13
CA THR A 173 -0.28 2.44 -7.25
C THR A 173 -0.53 1.57 -8.47
N VAL A 174 0.44 0.73 -8.86
CA VAL A 174 0.27 -0.23 -9.97
C VAL A 174 -0.91 -1.15 -9.70
N ALA A 175 -0.99 -1.75 -8.51
CA ALA A 175 -2.07 -2.66 -8.14
C ALA A 175 -3.43 -1.96 -8.14
N GLY A 176 -3.52 -0.77 -7.55
CA GLY A 176 -4.77 0.01 -7.45
C GLY A 176 -5.30 0.43 -8.81
N ILE A 177 -4.45 1.00 -9.67
CA ILE A 177 -4.84 1.45 -11.01
C ILE A 177 -5.27 0.27 -11.89
N LEU A 178 -4.50 -0.83 -11.90
CA LEU A 178 -4.86 -2.00 -12.72
C LEU A 178 -6.10 -2.73 -12.18
N ALA A 179 -6.27 -2.84 -10.87
CA ALA A 179 -7.49 -3.40 -10.29
C ALA A 179 -8.72 -2.54 -10.58
N TYR A 180 -8.57 -1.21 -10.56
CA TYR A 180 -9.62 -0.28 -10.95
C TYR A 180 -9.99 -0.48 -12.43
N ALA A 181 -9.01 -0.53 -13.34
CA ALA A 181 -9.22 -0.79 -14.75
C ALA A 181 -10.01 -2.08 -14.97
N LEU A 182 -9.58 -3.19 -14.38
CA LEU A 182 -10.23 -4.50 -14.51
C LEU A 182 -11.68 -4.54 -13.99
N LYS A 183 -12.01 -3.67 -13.03
CA LYS A 183 -13.36 -3.65 -12.43
C LYS A 183 -14.33 -2.75 -13.19
N TYR A 184 -13.85 -1.68 -13.85
CA TYR A 184 -14.70 -0.62 -14.39
C TYR A 184 -14.53 -0.35 -15.90
N GLU A 185 -13.60 -1.03 -16.59
CA GLU A 185 -13.53 -1.11 -18.06
C GLU A 185 -14.11 -2.45 -18.55
#